data_eb9c28cfcf691cd6cdc227fb04197dba
#
_entry.id   eb9c28cfcf691cd6cdc227fb04197dba
#
_cell.length_a   1.000
_cell.length_b   1.000
_cell.length_c   1.000
_cell.angle_alpha   90.00
_cell.angle_beta   90.00
_cell.angle_gamma   90.00
#
_symmetry.space_group_name_H-M   'P 1'
#
loop_
_entity.id
_entity.type
_entity.pdbx_description
1 polymer ?
#
loop_
_entity_poly.entity_id
_entity_poly.type
_entity_poly.pdbx_seq_one_letter_code
_entity_poly.pdbx_strand_id
1 'polypeptide(L)'
;MNPIETNVVSTPLTAKFMGSFVLLTIIAGLGVGVARILISLYAVQLEATELQLGLIAAAQSVGILFMALPIGVLVQRLGSLKVFSLGSVIGAALYALTPLQESAWYLLIVTALVSFVLPMRFVSINTVFLSNLKRLGPAKAGWFRGSHMMGFFLIAPALTVLLIQHFGYGGSFYCVAFLFLATLIFAPFCFQQIHQTAANAPSFKWRDVVAPLALLKTHAALRMVCALEFLSSVANNYFGFFIVVIAIQSFSLSESVAVMLLTTQGIVFVGSLFTLGSLAELIGYAKFYWIGLSLISSALLILAITPITFW
;
A
#
# COMPACT_ATOMS: atom_id res chain seq x y z
N MET A 1 -27.09 34.32 10.80
CA MET A 1 -27.07 33.12 9.95
C MET A 1 -26.87 31.93 10.87
N ASN A 2 -27.94 31.18 11.13
CA ASN A 2 -27.87 30.01 11.98
C ASN A 2 -27.07 28.89 11.27
N PRO A 3 -26.11 28.25 11.96
CA PRO A 3 -25.49 27.03 11.43
C PRO A 3 -26.56 25.93 11.50
N ILE A 4 -26.88 25.36 10.36
CA ILE A 4 -27.68 24.14 10.26
C ILE A 4 -26.85 23.03 10.91
N GLU A 5 -27.08 22.79 12.19
CA GLU A 5 -26.69 21.55 12.86
C GLU A 5 -27.49 20.42 12.21
N THR A 6 -26.89 19.82 11.17
CA THR A 6 -27.34 18.52 10.72
C THR A 6 -27.05 17.53 11.84
N ASN A 7 -28.07 17.22 12.63
CA ASN A 7 -28.11 16.07 13.52
C ASN A 7 -27.87 14.79 12.67
N VAL A 8 -26.60 14.49 12.42
CA VAL A 8 -26.21 13.17 11.92
C VAL A 8 -26.41 12.22 13.10
N VAL A 9 -27.58 11.60 13.15
CA VAL A 9 -27.86 10.49 14.07
C VAL A 9 -26.73 9.47 13.87
N SER A 10 -25.79 9.45 14.80
CA SER A 10 -24.64 8.57 14.79
C SER A 10 -25.08 7.16 15.23
N THR A 11 -25.78 6.45 14.36
CA THR A 11 -25.99 5.03 14.58
C THR A 11 -24.61 4.35 14.71
N PRO A 12 -24.36 3.60 15.79
CA PRO A 12 -23.09 2.92 15.98
C PRO A 12 -22.82 1.98 14.80
N LEU A 13 -21.56 1.93 14.35
CA LEU A 13 -21.17 1.00 13.29
C LEU A 13 -21.41 -0.43 13.79
N THR A 14 -22.07 -1.24 12.98
CA THR A 14 -22.38 -2.62 13.36
C THR A 14 -21.09 -3.44 13.49
N ALA A 15 -21.05 -4.38 14.44
CA ALA A 15 -19.92 -5.31 14.58
C ALA A 15 -19.63 -6.06 13.27
N LYS A 16 -20.66 -6.35 12.48
CA LYS A 16 -20.55 -6.98 11.16
C LYS A 16 -19.77 -6.10 10.17
N PHE A 17 -20.04 -4.79 10.13
CA PHE A 17 -19.29 -3.86 9.31
C PHE A 17 -17.79 -3.82 9.73
N MET A 18 -17.56 -3.68 11.04
CA MET A 18 -16.20 -3.62 11.58
C MET A 18 -15.41 -4.89 11.25
N GLY A 19 -15.96 -6.06 11.50
CA GLY A 19 -15.31 -7.34 11.19
C GLY A 19 -15.06 -7.53 9.70
N SER A 20 -16.04 -7.22 8.85
CA SER A 20 -15.88 -7.32 7.39
C SER A 20 -14.85 -6.35 6.86
N PHE A 21 -14.79 -5.13 7.39
CA PHE A 21 -13.79 -4.13 6.96
C PHE A 21 -12.38 -4.51 7.39
N VAL A 22 -12.18 -4.96 8.62
CA VAL A 22 -10.88 -5.46 9.11
C VAL A 22 -10.41 -6.63 8.23
N LEU A 23 -11.28 -7.60 7.96
CA LEU A 23 -10.94 -8.76 7.15
C LEU A 23 -10.62 -8.36 5.70
N LEU A 24 -11.44 -7.49 5.10
CA LEU A 24 -11.18 -6.93 3.76
C LEU A 24 -9.83 -6.24 3.70
N THR A 25 -9.48 -5.41 4.70
CA THR A 25 -8.22 -4.66 4.71
C THR A 25 -7.02 -5.56 4.95
N ILE A 26 -7.14 -6.60 5.79
CA ILE A 26 -6.08 -7.61 5.96
C ILE A 26 -5.82 -8.34 4.63
N ILE A 27 -6.87 -8.86 3.97
CA ILE A 27 -6.73 -9.59 2.70
C ILE A 27 -6.22 -8.64 1.60
N ALA A 28 -6.68 -7.39 1.56
CA ALA A 28 -6.20 -6.40 0.60
C ALA A 28 -4.72 -6.08 0.81
N GLY A 29 -4.28 -5.89 2.06
CA GLY A 29 -2.89 -5.69 2.42
C GLY A 29 -2.02 -6.91 2.09
N LEU A 30 -2.53 -8.10 2.42
CA LEU A 30 -1.88 -9.38 2.14
C LEU A 30 -1.62 -9.56 0.65
N GLY A 31 -2.64 -9.36 -0.20
CA GLY A 31 -2.50 -9.52 -1.66
C GLY A 31 -1.47 -8.57 -2.25
N VAL A 32 -1.43 -7.30 -1.80
CA VAL A 32 -0.44 -6.32 -2.27
C VAL A 32 0.96 -6.63 -1.72
N GLY A 33 1.06 -7.04 -0.45
CA GLY A 33 2.33 -7.41 0.17
C GLY A 33 2.98 -8.63 -0.49
N VAL A 34 2.21 -9.70 -0.71
CA VAL A 34 2.68 -10.90 -1.45
C VAL A 34 3.13 -10.52 -2.85
N ALA A 35 2.31 -9.75 -3.59
CA ALA A 35 2.65 -9.32 -4.94
C ALA A 35 3.97 -8.55 -4.99
N ARG A 36 4.19 -7.63 -4.04
CA ARG A 36 5.41 -6.81 -3.99
C ARG A 36 6.66 -7.64 -3.79
N ILE A 37 6.63 -8.58 -2.85
CA ILE A 37 7.76 -9.47 -2.56
C ILE A 37 7.98 -10.44 -3.72
N LEU A 38 6.90 -11.02 -4.25
CA LEU A 38 6.94 -11.94 -5.37
C LEU A 38 7.56 -11.30 -6.63
N ILE A 39 7.22 -10.03 -6.94
CA ILE A 39 7.82 -9.29 -8.05
C ILE A 39 9.33 -9.13 -7.86
N SER A 40 9.78 -8.79 -6.64
CA SER A 40 11.21 -8.66 -6.34
C SER A 40 11.97 -9.98 -6.52
N LEU A 41 11.45 -11.05 -5.95
CA LEU A 41 12.05 -12.38 -6.05
C LEU A 41 12.03 -12.91 -7.49
N TYR A 42 10.92 -12.73 -8.20
CA TYR A 42 10.79 -13.17 -9.57
C TYR A 42 11.70 -12.41 -10.53
N ALA A 43 11.92 -11.10 -10.28
CA ALA A 43 12.90 -10.33 -11.03
C ALA A 43 14.32 -10.88 -10.87
N VAL A 44 14.70 -11.32 -9.66
CA VAL A 44 15.98 -11.98 -9.41
C VAL A 44 16.03 -13.34 -10.10
N GLN A 45 14.96 -14.15 -10.02
CA GLN A 45 14.84 -15.44 -10.70
C GLN A 45 14.99 -15.33 -12.22
N LEU A 46 14.50 -14.24 -12.81
CA LEU A 46 14.63 -13.95 -14.25
C LEU A 46 16.01 -13.39 -14.63
N GLU A 47 16.97 -13.36 -13.70
CA GLU A 47 18.31 -12.82 -13.89
C GLU A 47 18.28 -11.38 -14.45
N ALA A 48 17.32 -10.58 -13.95
CA ALA A 48 17.16 -9.20 -14.40
C ALA A 48 18.43 -8.38 -14.13
N THR A 49 18.86 -7.60 -15.12
CA THR A 49 19.99 -6.70 -14.98
C THR A 49 19.72 -5.61 -13.94
N GLU A 50 20.77 -4.96 -13.42
CA GLU A 50 20.63 -3.87 -12.44
C GLU A 50 19.68 -2.75 -12.94
N LEU A 51 19.75 -2.41 -14.23
CA LEU A 51 18.86 -1.45 -14.84
C LEU A 51 17.41 -1.93 -14.82
N GLN A 52 17.18 -3.20 -15.17
CA GLN A 52 15.83 -3.78 -15.16
C GLN A 52 15.25 -3.84 -13.74
N LEU A 53 16.06 -4.23 -12.74
CA LEU A 53 15.66 -4.21 -11.33
C LEU A 53 15.25 -2.79 -10.88
N GLY A 54 16.05 -1.78 -11.24
CA GLY A 54 15.75 -0.39 -10.95
C GLY A 54 14.44 0.08 -11.62
N LEU A 55 14.24 -0.28 -12.88
CA LEU A 55 13.01 0.06 -13.63
C LEU A 55 11.78 -0.66 -13.07
N ILE A 56 11.88 -1.94 -12.69
CA ILE A 56 10.78 -2.71 -12.07
C ILE A 56 10.41 -2.09 -10.72
N ALA A 57 11.42 -1.73 -9.91
CA ALA A 57 11.18 -1.05 -8.63
C ALA A 57 10.45 0.29 -8.82
N ALA A 58 10.87 1.10 -9.78
CA ALA A 58 10.23 2.37 -10.12
C ALA A 58 8.79 2.15 -10.65
N ALA A 59 8.59 1.15 -11.50
CA ALA A 59 7.30 0.82 -12.09
C ALA A 59 6.22 0.52 -11.05
N GLN A 60 6.58 -0.07 -9.90
CA GLN A 60 5.63 -0.31 -8.81
C GLN A 60 4.96 0.96 -8.26
N SER A 61 5.58 2.12 -8.44
CA SER A 61 5.11 3.39 -7.87
C SER A 61 4.63 4.41 -8.90
N VAL A 62 5.03 4.27 -10.16
CA VAL A 62 4.75 5.25 -11.23
C VAL A 62 3.26 5.49 -11.40
N GLY A 63 2.47 4.43 -11.53
CA GLY A 63 1.03 4.56 -11.75
C GLY A 63 0.31 5.21 -10.57
N ILE A 64 0.76 4.93 -9.35
CA ILE A 64 0.19 5.53 -8.13
C ILE A 64 0.35 7.05 -8.16
N LEU A 65 1.51 7.55 -8.58
CA LEU A 65 1.79 8.97 -8.69
C LEU A 65 0.80 9.69 -9.61
N PHE A 66 0.51 9.10 -10.77
CA PHE A 66 -0.37 9.73 -11.77
C PHE A 66 -1.86 9.48 -11.51
N MET A 67 -2.22 8.33 -10.94
CA MET A 67 -3.62 7.91 -10.83
C MET A 67 -4.28 8.22 -9.49
N ALA A 68 -3.53 8.54 -8.45
CA ALA A 68 -4.12 8.79 -7.12
C ALA A 68 -5.20 9.89 -7.15
N LEU A 69 -4.93 11.02 -7.81
CA LEU A 69 -5.88 12.12 -7.92
C LEU A 69 -7.05 11.82 -8.88
N PRO A 70 -6.82 11.36 -10.15
CA PRO A 70 -7.90 10.97 -11.04
C PRO A 70 -8.85 9.93 -10.45
N ILE A 71 -8.31 8.94 -9.75
CA ILE A 71 -9.13 7.91 -9.10
C ILE A 71 -9.95 8.49 -7.95
N GLY A 72 -9.45 9.49 -7.22
CA GLY A 72 -10.24 10.20 -6.21
C GLY A 72 -11.52 10.80 -6.79
N VAL A 73 -11.41 11.44 -7.96
CA VAL A 73 -12.57 11.97 -8.69
C VAL A 73 -13.48 10.84 -9.21
N LEU A 74 -12.89 9.75 -9.69
CA LEU A 74 -13.65 8.58 -10.16
C LEU A 74 -14.46 7.93 -9.03
N VAL A 75 -13.88 7.82 -7.85
CA VAL A 75 -14.55 7.29 -6.63
C VAL A 75 -15.74 8.18 -6.23
N GLN A 76 -15.59 9.51 -6.30
CA GLN A 76 -16.69 10.44 -6.01
C GLN A 76 -17.88 10.26 -6.97
N ARG A 77 -17.63 9.86 -8.23
CA ARG A 77 -18.65 9.72 -9.27
C ARG A 77 -19.29 8.35 -9.33
N LEU A 78 -18.47 7.32 -9.40
CA LEU A 78 -18.93 5.94 -9.59
C LEU A 78 -19.22 5.24 -8.26
N GLY A 79 -18.76 5.83 -7.16
CA GLY A 79 -18.80 5.23 -5.82
C GLY A 79 -17.64 4.27 -5.56
N SER A 80 -17.26 4.18 -4.30
CA SER A 80 -16.10 3.40 -3.85
C SER A 80 -16.21 1.91 -4.19
N LEU A 81 -17.42 1.31 -4.10
CA LEU A 81 -17.61 -0.11 -4.39
C LEU A 81 -17.27 -0.47 -5.85
N LYS A 82 -17.82 0.29 -6.81
CA LYS A 82 -17.61 0.02 -8.24
C LYS A 82 -16.14 0.19 -8.61
N VAL A 83 -15.51 1.27 -8.14
CA VAL A 83 -14.09 1.55 -8.44
C VAL A 83 -13.19 0.49 -7.80
N PHE A 84 -13.45 0.10 -6.54
CA PHE A 84 -12.71 -0.97 -5.86
C PHE A 84 -12.85 -2.31 -6.59
N SER A 85 -14.08 -2.68 -6.98
CA SER A 85 -14.34 -3.94 -7.67
C SER A 85 -13.65 -3.98 -9.03
N LEU A 86 -13.74 -2.91 -9.81
CA LEU A 86 -13.08 -2.81 -11.10
C LEU A 86 -11.56 -2.92 -10.96
N GLY A 87 -10.96 -2.19 -10.00
CA GLY A 87 -9.53 -2.29 -9.70
C GLY A 87 -9.11 -3.68 -9.22
N SER A 88 -9.96 -4.38 -8.48
CA SER A 88 -9.67 -5.75 -8.03
C SER A 88 -9.71 -6.75 -9.19
N VAL A 89 -10.68 -6.66 -10.09
CA VAL A 89 -10.80 -7.54 -11.26
C VAL A 89 -9.65 -7.31 -12.24
N ILE A 90 -9.38 -6.05 -12.60
CA ILE A 90 -8.29 -5.72 -13.53
C ILE A 90 -6.94 -6.11 -12.92
N GLY A 91 -6.71 -5.82 -11.63
CA GLY A 91 -5.49 -6.20 -10.93
C GLY A 91 -5.30 -7.72 -10.88
N ALA A 92 -6.36 -8.47 -10.59
CA ALA A 92 -6.31 -9.93 -10.63
C ALA A 92 -5.98 -10.46 -12.02
N ALA A 93 -6.58 -9.91 -13.08
CA ALA A 93 -6.28 -10.30 -14.44
C ALA A 93 -4.81 -10.03 -14.81
N LEU A 94 -4.27 -8.85 -14.46
CA LEU A 94 -2.87 -8.52 -14.69
C LEU A 94 -1.92 -9.46 -13.96
N TYR A 95 -2.20 -9.79 -12.69
CA TYR A 95 -1.37 -10.78 -11.97
C TYR A 95 -1.49 -12.18 -12.55
N ALA A 96 -2.66 -12.59 -13.03
CA ALA A 96 -2.83 -13.86 -13.69
C ALA A 96 -2.10 -13.92 -15.05
N LEU A 97 -1.91 -12.79 -15.71
CA LEU A 97 -1.14 -12.69 -16.94
C LEU A 97 0.38 -12.71 -16.72
N THR A 98 0.86 -12.33 -15.51
CA THR A 98 2.30 -12.20 -15.22
C THR A 98 3.13 -13.44 -15.55
N PRO A 99 2.72 -14.68 -15.24
CA PRO A 99 3.52 -15.87 -15.53
C PRO A 99 3.46 -16.35 -16.97
N LEU A 100 2.76 -15.66 -17.88
CA LEU A 100 2.65 -16.10 -19.28
C LEU A 100 3.95 -15.97 -20.06
N GLN A 101 4.84 -15.09 -19.65
CA GLN A 101 6.13 -14.89 -20.30
C GLN A 101 7.24 -14.68 -19.27
N GLU A 102 8.26 -15.51 -19.31
CA GLU A 102 9.44 -15.45 -18.45
C GLU A 102 10.45 -14.42 -18.98
N SER A 103 10.15 -13.14 -18.79
CA SER A 103 10.98 -12.03 -19.23
C SER A 103 10.93 -10.87 -18.24
N ALA A 104 12.09 -10.33 -17.88
CA ALA A 104 12.18 -9.15 -17.01
C ALA A 104 11.51 -7.91 -17.64
N TRP A 105 11.55 -7.76 -18.96
CA TRP A 105 10.85 -6.69 -19.66
C TRP A 105 9.32 -6.84 -19.61
N TYR A 106 8.85 -8.08 -19.75
CA TYR A 106 7.42 -8.35 -19.60
C TYR A 106 6.94 -8.10 -18.17
N LEU A 107 7.72 -8.56 -17.18
CA LEU A 107 7.45 -8.28 -15.76
C LEU A 107 7.39 -6.77 -15.49
N LEU A 108 8.31 -5.99 -16.08
CA LEU A 108 8.30 -4.52 -15.99
C LEU A 108 6.99 -3.92 -16.52
N ILE A 109 6.56 -4.35 -17.71
CA ILE A 109 5.34 -3.83 -18.34
C ILE A 109 4.11 -4.15 -17.49
N VAL A 110 3.97 -5.41 -17.06
CA VAL A 110 2.83 -5.83 -16.24
C VAL A 110 2.85 -5.10 -14.89
N THR A 111 4.02 -4.97 -14.25
CA THR A 111 4.17 -4.23 -12.99
C THR A 111 3.77 -2.76 -13.15
N ALA A 112 4.17 -2.12 -14.24
CA ALA A 112 3.74 -0.76 -14.56
C ALA A 112 2.21 -0.68 -14.69
N LEU A 113 1.59 -1.56 -15.47
CA LEU A 113 0.14 -1.59 -15.65
C LEU A 113 -0.60 -1.80 -14.32
N VAL A 114 -0.14 -2.73 -13.49
CA VAL A 114 -0.70 -2.95 -12.14
C VAL A 114 -0.63 -1.67 -11.30
N SER A 115 0.48 -0.93 -11.37
CA SER A 115 0.65 0.29 -10.58
C SER A 115 -0.38 1.38 -10.91
N PHE A 116 -0.88 1.43 -12.15
CA PHE A 116 -1.98 2.33 -12.56
C PHE A 116 -3.34 1.89 -12.01
N VAL A 117 -3.51 0.61 -11.73
CA VAL A 117 -4.77 0.02 -11.24
C VAL A 117 -4.87 0.05 -9.71
N LEU A 118 -3.75 -0.13 -9.01
CA LEU A 118 -3.71 -0.18 -7.53
C LEU A 118 -4.40 1.00 -6.83
N PRO A 119 -4.29 2.26 -7.30
CA PRO A 119 -4.98 3.40 -6.70
C PRO A 119 -6.49 3.24 -6.62
N MET A 120 -7.11 2.48 -7.56
CA MET A 120 -8.55 2.19 -7.51
C MET A 120 -8.94 1.48 -6.21
N ARG A 121 -8.09 0.60 -5.71
CA ARG A 121 -8.31 -0.12 -4.45
C ARG A 121 -7.99 0.75 -3.24
N PHE A 122 -6.81 1.37 -3.22
CA PHE A 122 -6.36 2.20 -2.10
C PHE A 122 -7.25 3.40 -1.84
N VAL A 123 -7.57 4.16 -2.87
CA VAL A 123 -8.40 5.36 -2.73
C VAL A 123 -9.82 4.99 -2.29
N SER A 124 -10.38 3.89 -2.83
CA SER A 124 -11.70 3.41 -2.43
C SER A 124 -11.75 3.00 -0.95
N ILE A 125 -10.78 2.21 -0.47
CA ILE A 125 -10.69 1.80 0.94
C ILE A 125 -10.51 3.03 1.85
N ASN A 126 -9.58 3.94 1.48
CA ASN A 126 -9.33 5.14 2.26
C ASN A 126 -10.56 6.08 2.32
N THR A 127 -11.33 6.17 1.24
CA THR A 127 -12.59 6.96 1.23
C THR A 127 -13.59 6.40 2.23
N VAL A 128 -13.77 5.08 2.29
CA VAL A 128 -14.64 4.42 3.27
C VAL A 128 -14.14 4.64 4.69
N PHE A 129 -12.84 4.47 4.90
CA PHE A 129 -12.21 4.72 6.19
C PHE A 129 -12.44 6.15 6.67
N LEU A 130 -12.10 7.15 5.85
CA LEU A 130 -12.22 8.56 6.21
C LEU A 130 -13.68 8.98 6.46
N SER A 131 -14.63 8.48 5.67
CA SER A 131 -16.06 8.77 5.85
C SER A 131 -16.61 8.25 7.19
N ASN A 132 -16.01 7.19 7.72
CA ASN A 132 -16.42 6.60 9.00
C ASN A 132 -15.52 7.01 10.19
N LEU A 133 -14.45 7.79 9.95
CA LEU A 133 -13.44 8.13 10.96
C LEU A 133 -14.04 8.82 12.19
N LYS A 134 -14.96 9.79 12.00
CA LYS A 134 -15.64 10.49 13.11
C LYS A 134 -16.49 9.55 13.97
N ARG A 135 -17.06 8.49 13.36
CA ARG A 135 -17.92 7.50 14.05
C ARG A 135 -17.10 6.42 14.78
N LEU A 136 -15.86 6.17 14.31
CA LEU A 136 -14.97 5.17 14.86
C LEU A 136 -14.26 5.64 16.13
N GLY A 137 -13.94 6.92 16.20
CA GLY A 137 -13.08 7.48 17.22
C GLY A 137 -11.59 7.15 17.01
N PRO A 138 -10.67 7.90 17.67
CA PRO A 138 -9.24 7.80 17.42
C PRO A 138 -8.65 6.41 17.66
N ALA A 139 -9.05 5.74 18.74
CA ALA A 139 -8.55 4.41 19.10
C ALA A 139 -8.85 3.34 18.04
N LYS A 140 -10.07 3.34 17.48
CA LYS A 140 -10.47 2.38 16.46
C LYS A 140 -9.90 2.73 15.07
N ALA A 141 -9.58 4.00 14.83
CA ALA A 141 -8.93 4.43 13.59
C ALA A 141 -7.57 3.76 13.38
N GLY A 142 -6.77 3.64 14.44
CA GLY A 142 -5.49 2.91 14.41
C GLY A 142 -5.65 1.44 14.03
N TRP A 143 -6.68 0.78 14.53
CA TRP A 143 -6.96 -0.62 14.22
C TRP A 143 -7.24 -0.86 12.74
N PHE A 144 -7.96 0.05 12.08
CA PHE A 144 -8.26 -0.08 10.65
C PHE A 144 -7.03 0.06 9.76
N ARG A 145 -6.16 1.02 10.08
CA ARG A 145 -4.90 1.17 9.36
C ARG A 145 -3.94 0.02 9.71
N GLY A 146 -3.88 -0.37 10.97
CA GLY A 146 -3.08 -1.48 11.47
C GLY A 146 -3.44 -2.82 10.84
N SER A 147 -4.72 -3.10 10.59
CA SER A 147 -5.15 -4.35 9.97
C SER A 147 -4.63 -4.50 8.53
N HIS A 148 -4.63 -3.44 7.72
CA HIS A 148 -4.03 -3.47 6.39
C HIS A 148 -2.51 -3.73 6.46
N MET A 149 -1.84 -3.06 7.39
CA MET A 149 -0.38 -3.21 7.59
C MET A 149 0.00 -4.58 8.14
N MET A 150 -0.86 -5.21 8.97
CA MET A 150 -0.70 -6.62 9.39
C MET A 150 -0.66 -7.56 8.20
N GLY A 151 -1.63 -7.43 7.28
CA GLY A 151 -1.64 -8.23 6.05
C GLY A 151 -0.38 -8.02 5.23
N PHE A 152 0.00 -6.75 5.02
CA PHE A 152 1.07 -6.35 4.13
C PHE A 152 2.47 -6.67 4.67
N PHE A 153 2.78 -6.35 5.92
CA PHE A 153 4.14 -6.46 6.47
C PHE A 153 4.37 -7.70 7.33
N LEU A 154 3.32 -8.25 7.96
CA LEU A 154 3.48 -9.35 8.90
C LEU A 154 3.15 -10.71 8.28
N ILE A 155 2.01 -10.81 7.57
CA ILE A 155 1.54 -12.09 7.03
C ILE A 155 2.12 -12.34 5.62
N ALA A 156 2.20 -11.31 4.79
CA ALA A 156 2.62 -11.45 3.39
C ALA A 156 4.03 -12.06 3.22
N PRO A 157 5.07 -11.68 3.99
CA PRO A 157 6.39 -12.26 3.79
C PRO A 157 6.41 -13.79 3.96
N ALA A 158 5.87 -14.28 5.07
CA ALA A 158 5.79 -15.72 5.33
C ALA A 158 4.93 -16.45 4.30
N LEU A 159 3.78 -15.89 3.96
CA LEU A 159 2.91 -16.47 2.93
C LEU A 159 3.59 -16.52 1.56
N THR A 160 4.35 -15.49 1.17
CA THR A 160 5.05 -15.48 -0.13
C THR A 160 6.02 -16.66 -0.24
N VAL A 161 6.82 -16.91 0.79
CA VAL A 161 7.75 -18.07 0.81
C VAL A 161 6.98 -19.39 0.68
N LEU A 162 5.91 -19.56 1.45
CA LEU A 162 5.08 -20.76 1.38
C LEU A 162 4.45 -20.95 0.01
N LEU A 163 3.96 -19.88 -0.62
CA LEU A 163 3.37 -19.97 -1.96
C LEU A 163 4.41 -20.37 -3.01
N ILE A 164 5.61 -19.77 -2.97
CA ILE A 164 6.68 -20.12 -3.91
C ILE A 164 7.11 -21.59 -3.72
N GLN A 165 7.25 -22.04 -2.48
CA GLN A 165 7.65 -23.43 -2.20
C GLN A 165 6.63 -24.47 -2.69
N HIS A 166 5.32 -24.17 -2.63
CA HIS A 166 4.27 -25.14 -2.99
C HIS A 166 3.80 -25.01 -4.43
N PHE A 167 3.79 -23.80 -5.00
CA PHE A 167 3.19 -23.52 -6.30
C PHE A 167 4.17 -22.93 -7.31
N GLY A 168 5.43 -22.68 -6.90
CA GLY A 168 6.40 -21.96 -7.73
C GLY A 168 6.00 -20.49 -7.94
N TYR A 169 6.80 -19.76 -8.73
CA TYR A 169 6.53 -18.36 -9.02
C TYR A 169 5.23 -18.15 -9.78
N GLY A 170 5.00 -18.91 -10.84
CA GLY A 170 3.80 -18.80 -11.67
C GLY A 170 2.52 -19.05 -10.87
N GLY A 171 2.47 -20.16 -10.11
CA GLY A 171 1.35 -20.48 -9.25
C GLY A 171 1.10 -19.43 -8.16
N SER A 172 2.17 -18.81 -7.63
CA SER A 172 2.07 -17.74 -6.64
C SER A 172 1.40 -16.50 -7.20
N PHE A 173 1.62 -16.13 -8.47
CA PHE A 173 0.90 -15.03 -9.12
C PHE A 173 -0.59 -15.32 -9.26
N TYR A 174 -0.99 -16.57 -9.55
CA TYR A 174 -2.42 -16.94 -9.54
C TYR A 174 -3.03 -16.84 -8.14
N CYS A 175 -2.28 -17.20 -7.10
CA CYS A 175 -2.73 -16.99 -5.71
C CYS A 175 -2.92 -15.50 -5.37
N VAL A 176 -2.04 -14.62 -5.86
CA VAL A 176 -2.21 -13.16 -5.74
C VAL A 176 -3.49 -12.70 -6.45
N ALA A 177 -3.73 -13.17 -7.68
CA ALA A 177 -4.95 -12.88 -8.41
C ALA A 177 -6.20 -13.32 -7.63
N PHE A 178 -6.17 -14.52 -7.04
CA PHE A 178 -7.24 -15.02 -6.17
C PHE A 178 -7.45 -14.13 -4.94
N LEU A 179 -6.39 -13.69 -4.25
CA LEU A 179 -6.50 -12.78 -3.11
C LEU A 179 -7.15 -11.44 -3.49
N PHE A 180 -6.86 -10.94 -4.70
CA PHE A 180 -7.51 -9.72 -5.21
C PHE A 180 -9.00 -9.93 -5.41
N LEU A 181 -9.43 -11.08 -5.98
CA LEU A 181 -10.85 -11.41 -6.16
C LEU A 181 -11.54 -11.73 -4.84
N ALA A 182 -10.86 -12.38 -3.89
CA ALA A 182 -11.42 -12.73 -2.59
C ALA A 182 -11.89 -11.49 -1.81
N THR A 183 -11.24 -10.33 -2.01
CA THR A 183 -11.71 -9.08 -1.39
C THR A 183 -13.09 -8.64 -1.86
N LEU A 184 -13.55 -9.08 -3.04
CA LEU A 184 -14.87 -8.75 -3.58
C LEU A 184 -16.02 -9.35 -2.76
N ILE A 185 -15.76 -10.46 -2.04
CA ILE A 185 -16.74 -11.11 -1.16
C ILE A 185 -17.12 -10.17 -0.01
N PHE A 186 -16.15 -9.44 0.53
CA PHE A 186 -16.35 -8.55 1.68
C PHE A 186 -16.70 -7.12 1.27
N ALA A 187 -16.35 -6.73 0.05
CA ALA A 187 -16.53 -5.36 -0.44
C ALA A 187 -17.98 -4.85 -0.31
N PRO A 188 -19.04 -5.57 -0.69
CA PRO A 188 -20.40 -5.07 -0.55
C PRO A 188 -20.77 -4.69 0.88
N PHE A 189 -20.32 -5.47 1.88
CA PHE A 189 -20.62 -5.22 3.29
C PHE A 189 -19.91 -3.97 3.85
N CYS A 190 -18.77 -3.60 3.23
CA CYS A 190 -17.96 -2.47 3.67
C CYS A 190 -18.33 -1.16 2.98
N PHE A 191 -18.77 -1.23 1.73
CA PHE A 191 -18.98 -0.05 0.89
C PHE A 191 -20.43 0.40 0.79
N GLN A 192 -21.40 -0.37 1.27
CA GLN A 192 -22.84 -0.06 1.16
C GLN A 192 -23.28 1.24 1.87
N GLN A 193 -22.55 1.72 2.84
CA GLN A 193 -22.94 2.90 3.64
C GLN A 193 -22.69 4.27 2.98
N ILE A 194 -22.13 4.31 1.76
CA ILE A 194 -21.74 5.55 1.08
C ILE A 194 -22.61 5.87 -0.14
N HIS A 195 -23.85 5.38 -0.17
CA HIS A 195 -24.73 5.48 -1.35
C HIS A 195 -25.31 6.88 -1.66
N GLN A 196 -24.94 7.95 -0.94
CA GLN A 196 -25.70 9.19 -1.02
C GLN A 196 -25.19 10.30 -1.95
N THR A 197 -24.09 10.13 -2.67
CA THR A 197 -23.54 11.30 -3.39
C THR A 197 -23.43 11.15 -4.91
N ALA A 198 -23.71 9.98 -5.47
CA ALA A 198 -23.50 9.75 -6.91
C ALA A 198 -24.52 10.44 -7.83
N ALA A 199 -25.72 10.77 -7.32
CA ALA A 199 -26.81 11.31 -8.16
C ALA A 199 -26.58 12.77 -8.63
N ASN A 200 -25.74 13.55 -7.92
CA ASN A 200 -25.51 14.98 -8.21
C ASN A 200 -24.00 15.29 -8.41
N ALA A 201 -23.19 14.34 -8.83
CA ALA A 201 -21.76 14.63 -9.06
C ALA A 201 -21.58 15.54 -10.28
N PRO A 202 -20.88 16.69 -10.16
CA PRO A 202 -20.65 17.60 -11.25
C PRO A 202 -19.83 16.97 -12.39
N SER A 203 -19.92 17.53 -13.60
CA SER A 203 -19.19 17.03 -14.76
C SER A 203 -17.67 16.96 -14.50
N PHE A 204 -16.98 15.91 -14.98
CA PHE A 204 -15.52 15.76 -14.81
C PHE A 204 -14.77 16.89 -15.51
N LYS A 205 -14.02 17.63 -14.75
CA LYS A 205 -13.10 18.63 -15.29
C LYS A 205 -11.69 18.26 -14.80
N TRP A 206 -10.73 18.22 -15.71
CA TRP A 206 -9.32 18.01 -15.34
C TRP A 206 -8.83 19.03 -14.29
N ARG A 207 -9.44 20.21 -14.27
CA ARG A 207 -9.17 21.21 -13.25
C ARG A 207 -9.46 20.72 -11.84
N ASP A 208 -10.47 19.86 -11.65
CA ASP A 208 -10.85 19.33 -10.34
C ASP A 208 -9.81 18.32 -9.84
N VAL A 209 -9.07 17.67 -10.75
CA VAL A 209 -7.97 16.77 -10.43
C VAL A 209 -6.74 17.52 -9.92
N VAL A 210 -6.42 18.66 -10.53
CA VAL A 210 -5.22 19.43 -10.17
C VAL A 210 -5.46 20.52 -9.14
N ALA A 211 -6.72 20.88 -8.88
CA ALA A 211 -7.07 21.92 -7.90
C ALA A 211 -6.48 21.67 -6.49
N PRO A 212 -6.45 20.42 -5.97
CA PRO A 212 -5.81 20.14 -4.68
C PRO A 212 -4.32 20.48 -4.63
N LEU A 213 -3.61 20.41 -5.77
CA LEU A 213 -2.19 20.77 -5.84
C LEU A 213 -1.95 22.27 -5.61
N ALA A 214 -2.94 23.11 -5.92
CA ALA A 214 -2.85 24.54 -5.63
C ALA A 214 -2.75 24.85 -4.13
N LEU A 215 -3.29 23.97 -3.26
CA LEU A 215 -3.18 24.08 -1.81
C LEU A 215 -1.72 23.99 -1.34
N LEU A 216 -0.86 23.28 -2.06
CA LEU A 216 0.56 23.22 -1.75
C LEU A 216 1.26 24.57 -1.88
N LYS A 217 0.73 25.47 -2.74
CA LYS A 217 1.28 26.83 -2.88
C LYS A 217 0.91 27.72 -1.71
N THR A 218 -0.29 27.54 -1.13
CA THR A 218 -0.85 28.41 -0.11
C THR A 218 -0.58 27.95 1.32
N HIS A 219 -0.39 26.64 1.56
CA HIS A 219 -0.24 26.07 2.89
C HIS A 219 1.18 25.49 3.12
N ALA A 220 2.03 26.25 3.83
CA ALA A 220 3.42 25.83 4.13
C ALA A 220 3.49 24.51 4.94
N ALA A 221 2.61 24.34 5.93
CA ALA A 221 2.55 23.11 6.73
C ALA A 221 2.23 21.88 5.85
N LEU A 222 1.31 22.02 4.89
CA LEU A 222 0.98 20.94 3.96
C LEU A 222 2.18 20.57 3.07
N ARG A 223 2.93 21.57 2.56
CA ARG A 223 4.16 21.30 1.80
C ARG A 223 5.18 20.53 2.61
N MET A 224 5.39 20.91 3.87
CA MET A 224 6.35 20.24 4.75
C MET A 224 5.95 18.78 5.00
N VAL A 225 4.68 18.53 5.31
CA VAL A 225 4.17 17.14 5.50
C VAL A 225 4.31 16.33 4.22
N CYS A 226 3.97 16.89 3.06
CA CYS A 226 4.12 16.18 1.79
C CYS A 226 5.60 15.88 1.46
N ALA A 227 6.52 16.81 1.76
CA ALA A 227 7.95 16.58 1.56
C ALA A 227 8.50 15.48 2.48
N LEU A 228 8.11 15.47 3.75
CA LEU A 228 8.49 14.43 4.70
C LEU A 228 7.95 13.06 4.29
N GLU A 229 6.67 13.00 3.88
CA GLU A 229 6.03 11.77 3.42
C GLU A 229 6.68 11.27 2.12
N PHE A 230 7.06 12.18 1.21
CA PHE A 230 7.81 11.81 0.01
C PHE A 230 9.14 11.15 0.36
N LEU A 231 9.97 11.76 1.22
CA LEU A 231 11.26 11.21 1.64
C LEU A 231 11.09 9.85 2.34
N SER A 232 10.13 9.74 3.25
CA SER A 232 9.81 8.49 3.95
C SER A 232 9.37 7.40 2.98
N SER A 233 8.55 7.75 1.99
CA SER A 233 8.07 6.81 0.97
C SER A 233 9.19 6.34 0.04
N VAL A 234 10.11 7.23 -0.34
CA VAL A 234 11.30 6.86 -1.13
C VAL A 234 12.14 5.84 -0.37
N ALA A 235 12.48 6.12 0.90
CA ALA A 235 13.26 5.22 1.72
C ALA A 235 12.57 3.86 1.93
N ASN A 236 11.27 3.86 2.22
CA ASN A 236 10.51 2.64 2.43
C ASN A 236 10.36 1.81 1.14
N ASN A 237 10.16 2.43 -0.01
CA ASN A 237 10.10 1.73 -1.28
C ASN A 237 11.45 1.15 -1.69
N TYR A 238 12.53 1.93 -1.51
CA TYR A 238 13.89 1.44 -1.72
C TYR A 238 14.17 0.20 -0.85
N PHE A 239 13.99 0.32 0.46
CA PHE A 239 14.20 -0.79 1.37
C PHE A 239 13.34 -1.99 1.00
N GLY A 240 12.02 -1.79 0.82
CA GLY A 240 11.09 -2.89 0.58
C GLY A 240 11.31 -3.68 -0.70
N PHE A 241 11.99 -3.11 -1.70
CA PHE A 241 12.36 -3.82 -2.92
C PHE A 241 13.81 -4.33 -2.86
N PHE A 242 14.77 -3.43 -2.62
CA PHE A 242 16.18 -3.73 -2.79
C PHE A 242 16.77 -4.54 -1.65
N ILE A 243 16.21 -4.52 -0.44
CA ILE A 243 16.76 -5.32 0.67
C ILE A 243 16.77 -6.82 0.34
N VAL A 244 15.73 -7.32 -0.33
CA VAL A 244 15.66 -8.71 -0.76
C VAL A 244 16.67 -8.98 -1.87
N VAL A 245 16.76 -8.09 -2.85
CA VAL A 245 17.71 -8.20 -3.97
C VAL A 245 19.14 -8.19 -3.45
N ILE A 246 19.50 -7.24 -2.58
CA ILE A 246 20.83 -7.13 -1.97
C ILE A 246 21.15 -8.37 -1.15
N ALA A 247 20.20 -8.85 -0.33
CA ALA A 247 20.40 -10.04 0.49
C ALA A 247 20.75 -11.27 -0.35
N ILE A 248 20.09 -11.44 -1.51
CA ILE A 248 20.34 -12.59 -2.40
C ILE A 248 21.60 -12.38 -3.23
N GLN A 249 21.71 -11.24 -3.93
CA GLN A 249 22.78 -11.03 -4.90
C GLN A 249 24.13 -10.66 -4.26
N SER A 250 24.13 -9.83 -3.20
CA SER A 250 25.37 -9.35 -2.58
C SER A 250 25.82 -10.23 -1.42
N PHE A 251 24.86 -10.81 -0.66
CA PHE A 251 25.18 -11.62 0.53
C PHE A 251 24.94 -13.11 0.31
N SER A 252 24.50 -13.53 -0.87
CA SER A 252 24.21 -14.94 -1.23
C SER A 252 23.28 -15.66 -0.25
N LEU A 253 22.36 -14.92 0.37
CA LEU A 253 21.38 -15.48 1.28
C LEU A 253 20.26 -16.20 0.51
N SER A 254 19.70 -17.24 1.12
CA SER A 254 18.51 -17.90 0.54
C SER A 254 17.31 -16.96 0.51
N GLU A 255 16.37 -17.18 -0.43
CA GLU A 255 15.14 -16.39 -0.56
C GLU A 255 14.37 -16.30 0.76
N SER A 256 14.28 -17.42 1.50
CA SER A 256 13.58 -17.48 2.78
C SER A 256 14.22 -16.55 3.82
N VAL A 257 15.56 -16.52 3.91
CA VAL A 257 16.28 -15.64 4.83
C VAL A 257 16.15 -14.18 4.40
N ALA A 258 16.28 -13.89 3.10
CA ALA A 258 16.10 -12.54 2.57
C ALA A 258 14.71 -11.96 2.89
N VAL A 259 13.66 -12.77 2.76
CA VAL A 259 12.28 -12.38 3.10
C VAL A 259 12.06 -12.22 4.59
N MET A 260 12.80 -12.93 5.47
CA MET A 260 12.75 -12.72 6.91
C MET A 260 13.14 -11.29 7.34
N LEU A 261 13.99 -10.60 6.56
CA LEU A 261 14.32 -9.19 6.81
C LEU A 261 13.06 -8.30 6.71
N LEU A 262 12.19 -8.56 5.73
CA LEU A 262 10.91 -7.85 5.60
C LEU A 262 9.94 -8.22 6.73
N THR A 263 9.95 -9.47 7.19
CA THR A 263 9.14 -9.89 8.35
C THR A 263 9.59 -9.15 9.61
N THR A 264 10.90 -9.05 9.83
CA THR A 264 11.47 -8.30 10.96
C THR A 264 11.07 -6.82 10.90
N GLN A 265 11.18 -6.19 9.72
CA GLN A 265 10.66 -4.83 9.50
C GLN A 265 9.17 -4.74 9.86
N GLY A 266 8.38 -5.72 9.42
CA GLY A 266 6.94 -5.77 9.69
C GLY A 266 6.61 -5.84 11.18
N ILE A 267 7.30 -6.69 11.93
CA ILE A 267 7.12 -6.83 13.39
C ILE A 267 7.43 -5.49 14.09
N VAL A 268 8.58 -4.89 13.75
CA VAL A 268 9.00 -3.60 14.33
C VAL A 268 8.01 -2.50 13.95
N PHE A 269 7.58 -2.44 12.67
CA PHE A 269 6.63 -1.45 12.20
C PHE A 269 5.27 -1.56 12.89
N VAL A 270 4.68 -2.75 12.92
CA VAL A 270 3.39 -2.99 13.56
C VAL A 270 3.49 -2.75 15.07
N GLY A 271 4.56 -3.22 15.72
CA GLY A 271 4.82 -2.97 17.14
C GLY A 271 4.94 -1.47 17.45
N SER A 272 5.62 -0.71 16.58
CA SER A 272 5.80 0.72 16.75
C SER A 272 4.49 1.52 16.63
N LEU A 273 3.53 1.07 15.83
CA LEU A 273 2.21 1.71 15.73
C LEU A 273 1.46 1.74 17.06
N PHE A 274 1.67 0.73 17.90
CA PHE A 274 1.02 0.63 19.20
C PHE A 274 1.79 1.31 20.34
N THR A 275 3.13 1.41 20.21
CA THR A 275 4.01 1.88 21.30
C THR A 275 4.50 3.31 21.11
N LEU A 276 4.78 3.72 19.88
CA LEU A 276 5.42 5.01 19.63
C LEU A 276 4.45 6.19 19.49
N GLY A 277 3.15 5.95 19.42
CA GLY A 277 2.15 7.02 19.32
C GLY A 277 2.19 7.97 20.51
N SER A 278 2.21 7.43 21.73
CA SER A 278 2.33 8.20 22.98
C SER A 278 3.69 8.93 23.10
N LEU A 279 4.75 8.31 22.60
CA LEU A 279 6.08 8.92 22.60
C LEU A 279 6.16 10.10 21.63
N ALA A 280 5.51 9.99 20.47
CA ALA A 280 5.43 11.09 19.50
C ALA A 280 4.65 12.30 20.05
N GLU A 281 3.61 12.07 20.86
CA GLU A 281 2.88 13.13 21.56
C GLU A 281 3.75 13.81 22.62
N LEU A 282 4.55 13.03 23.37
CA LEU A 282 5.41 13.54 24.44
C LEU A 282 6.58 14.37 23.91
N ILE A 283 7.26 13.92 22.86
CA ILE A 283 8.46 14.56 22.31
C ILE A 283 8.10 15.67 21.31
N GLY A 284 6.92 15.60 20.74
CA GLY A 284 6.44 16.44 19.64
C GLY A 284 6.73 15.83 18.25
N TYR A 285 5.72 15.91 17.39
CA TYR A 285 5.76 15.24 16.06
C TYR A 285 6.94 15.65 15.18
N ALA A 286 7.34 16.94 15.20
CA ALA A 286 8.45 17.40 14.38
C ALA A 286 9.78 16.77 14.79
N LYS A 287 10.10 16.74 16.11
CA LYS A 287 11.32 16.11 16.62
C LYS A 287 11.30 14.60 16.37
N PHE A 288 10.13 13.98 16.54
CA PHE A 288 9.96 12.54 16.30
C PHE A 288 10.26 12.17 14.84
N TYR A 289 9.80 12.98 13.87
CA TYR A 289 10.14 12.81 12.45
C TYR A 289 11.64 12.94 12.18
N TRP A 290 12.31 13.92 12.77
CA TRP A 290 13.77 14.08 12.61
C TRP A 290 14.55 12.91 13.15
N ILE A 291 14.15 12.37 14.30
CA ILE A 291 14.76 11.16 14.88
C ILE A 291 14.58 9.98 13.91
N GLY A 292 13.36 9.77 13.40
CA GLY A 292 13.08 8.68 12.46
C GLY A 292 13.88 8.79 11.17
N LEU A 293 13.96 9.97 10.56
CA LEU A 293 14.76 10.22 9.35
C LEU A 293 16.25 9.99 9.60
N SER A 294 16.78 10.44 10.74
CA SER A 294 18.18 10.22 11.11
C SER A 294 18.50 8.73 11.27
N LEU A 295 17.61 7.97 11.92
CA LEU A 295 17.78 6.52 12.08
C LEU A 295 17.76 5.78 10.72
N ILE A 296 16.82 6.14 9.83
CA ILE A 296 16.75 5.55 8.48
C ILE A 296 18.03 5.88 7.70
N SER A 297 18.46 7.15 7.72
CA SER A 297 19.67 7.58 7.01
C SER A 297 20.92 6.86 7.53
N SER A 298 21.04 6.70 8.85
CA SER A 298 22.15 5.97 9.48
C SER A 298 22.13 4.49 9.10
N ALA A 299 20.95 3.85 9.09
CA ALA A 299 20.83 2.46 8.70
C ALA A 299 21.22 2.22 7.23
N LEU A 300 20.80 3.11 6.32
CA LEU A 300 21.17 3.04 4.91
C LEU A 300 22.67 3.29 4.71
N LEU A 301 23.26 4.21 5.47
CA LEU A 301 24.69 4.47 5.44
C LEU A 301 25.49 3.25 5.92
N ILE A 302 25.08 2.64 7.03
CA ILE A 302 25.70 1.41 7.54
C ILE A 302 25.62 0.30 6.48
N LEU A 303 24.47 0.11 5.86
CA LEU A 303 24.31 -0.88 4.80
C LEU A 303 25.26 -0.60 3.61
N ALA A 304 25.44 0.67 3.22
CA ALA A 304 26.28 1.06 2.11
C ALA A 304 27.78 0.87 2.37
N ILE A 305 28.24 1.01 3.62
CA ILE A 305 29.67 0.89 4.00
C ILE A 305 30.03 -0.49 4.58
N THR A 306 29.05 -1.36 4.83
CA THR A 306 29.30 -2.72 5.33
C THR A 306 29.97 -3.53 4.22
N PRO A 307 31.24 -3.94 4.37
CA PRO A 307 31.92 -4.69 3.33
C PRO A 307 31.29 -6.10 3.19
N ILE A 308 31.11 -6.52 1.95
CA ILE A 308 30.57 -7.84 1.55
C ILE A 308 31.36 -9.02 2.14
N THR A 309 32.58 -8.74 2.66
CA THR A 309 33.52 -9.73 3.20
C THR A 309 33.23 -10.21 4.62
N PHE A 310 32.18 -9.75 5.28
CA PHE A 310 31.89 -10.09 6.68
C PHE A 310 30.88 -11.24 6.87
N TRP A 311 30.46 -11.91 5.78
CA TRP A 311 29.47 -13.01 5.85
C TRP A 311 29.90 -14.25 5.10
#